data_3a58739c46feb0a1b03c9c216f299bac
#
_entry.id   3a58739c46feb0a1b03c9c216f299bac
#
_cell.length_a   1.000
_cell.length_b   1.000
_cell.length_c   1.000
_cell.angle_alpha   90.00
_cell.angle_beta   90.00
_cell.angle_gamma   90.00
#
_symmetry.space_group_name_H-M   'P 1'
#
loop_
_entity.id
_entity.type
_entity.pdbx_description
1 polymer ?
#
loop_
_entity_poly.entity_id
_entity_poly.type
_entity_poly.pdbx_seq_one_letter_code
_entity_poly.pdbx_strand_id
1 'polypeptide(L)'
;MGLERLVSVLQNKMSNYDTDLFVPYFEAIQKGTGARPYTGKVGADDADGIDMAYRVLADHARTITVALADGGRPDNTGRGYVLRRILRRAVRYSHEKLNASRGFFATLVDVVVQSLGDAFPELKKDPDMVKDIINEEEVQFLKTLSRGRRILDRKIQSLGDSKTIPGDTAWLLYDTYGFPVDLTGLIAEEKGLVVDMDGFEEERKLAQLKSQGKGAGGEDLIMLDIYAIEELRERGLEATDDSPKYNYHSDSSGSYVFESAVATVMALRRDRMFVEEVCTGQECGVVLDKTCFYAEQGGQIYDEGYLVKVDDSSEDKTEFTVKNAQVRGGYVLHIGTIYGSLKVGDQVRLFIDEPRRRPVMSNHTATHILNFALRSVLGEADQRGSLVAPDRLRFDFTAKGAMSTQQIKKAEELANEMIEAAKPVYAQNCPLAAAKAIQGLRAVFDETYPDPVRVVSIGVPVSELLDDPSGPAGSLTSVEFCGGTHLQNSSHAGAFVIVSEEAIAKGIRRIVAVTGAEAQKALRKADSLMKSLCAMEAKVKAQTAPNKDVQREIADLGESLATAVIPQWQKDEFRENLRSLKKVMDDLDRASKADVQKRVRRGYAGGWTGAGKI
;
A
#
# COMPACT_ATOMS: atom_id res chain seq x y z
N MET A 1 21.68 0.36 -34.59
CA MET A 1 21.63 1.83 -34.47
C MET A 1 20.34 2.15 -33.71
N GLY A 2 20.36 3.03 -32.74
CA GLY A 2 19.13 3.36 -31.98
C GLY A 2 18.18 4.24 -32.81
N LEU A 3 16.88 4.11 -32.61
CA LEU A 3 15.84 4.89 -33.28
C LEU A 3 16.11 6.40 -33.15
N GLU A 4 16.41 6.87 -31.97
CA GLU A 4 16.64 8.28 -31.64
C GLU A 4 17.79 8.86 -32.43
N ARG A 5 18.89 8.11 -32.58
CA ARG A 5 20.05 8.54 -33.40
C ARG A 5 19.72 8.62 -34.89
N LEU A 6 18.93 7.66 -35.38
CA LEU A 6 18.48 7.67 -36.76
C LEU A 6 17.61 8.91 -37.05
N VAL A 7 16.64 9.16 -36.15
CA VAL A 7 15.74 10.31 -36.29
C VAL A 7 16.50 11.64 -36.20
N SER A 8 17.48 11.76 -35.27
CA SER A 8 18.29 13.00 -35.20
C SER A 8 19.03 13.30 -36.47
N VAL A 9 19.57 12.26 -37.14
CA VAL A 9 20.24 12.43 -38.46
C VAL A 9 19.22 12.82 -39.54
N LEU A 10 18.08 12.16 -39.61
CA LEU A 10 17.03 12.45 -40.59
C LEU A 10 16.44 13.86 -40.43
N GLN A 11 16.32 14.34 -39.20
CA GLN A 11 15.81 15.68 -38.90
C GLN A 11 16.92 16.75 -38.84
N ASN A 12 18.15 16.38 -39.17
CA ASN A 12 19.32 17.25 -39.10
C ASN A 12 19.49 17.98 -37.76
N LYS A 13 19.35 17.21 -36.66
CA LYS A 13 19.50 17.68 -35.28
C LYS A 13 20.82 17.22 -34.69
N MET A 14 21.46 18.09 -33.91
CA MET A 14 22.73 17.77 -33.22
C MET A 14 22.56 16.94 -31.98
N SER A 15 21.36 16.92 -31.39
CA SER A 15 21.01 16.12 -30.23
C SER A 15 19.75 15.27 -30.49
N ASN A 16 19.71 14.07 -29.96
CA ASN A 16 18.51 13.22 -29.98
C ASN A 16 17.33 13.92 -29.34
N TYR A 17 17.59 14.72 -28.30
CA TYR A 17 16.58 15.44 -27.53
C TYR A 17 15.94 16.62 -28.24
N ASP A 18 16.53 17.07 -29.36
CA ASP A 18 16.00 18.17 -30.18
C ASP A 18 15.04 17.67 -31.28
N THR A 19 14.76 16.37 -31.28
CA THR A 19 13.88 15.74 -32.26
C THR A 19 12.41 15.79 -31.79
N ASP A 20 11.49 15.57 -32.73
CA ASP A 20 10.05 15.46 -32.46
C ASP A 20 9.68 14.28 -31.52
N LEU A 21 10.59 13.33 -31.34
CA LEU A 21 10.43 12.25 -30.36
C LEU A 21 10.39 12.75 -28.91
N PHE A 22 11.05 13.86 -28.59
CA PHE A 22 11.17 14.38 -27.23
C PHE A 22 10.40 15.68 -27.00
N VAL A 23 10.09 16.44 -28.03
CA VAL A 23 9.35 17.71 -27.91
C VAL A 23 8.05 17.59 -27.11
N PRO A 24 7.16 16.59 -27.34
CA PRO A 24 5.92 16.45 -26.57
C PRO A 24 6.13 16.27 -25.06
N TYR A 25 7.21 15.58 -24.68
CA TYR A 25 7.57 15.40 -23.27
C TYR A 25 8.04 16.70 -22.64
N PHE A 26 8.87 17.45 -23.34
CA PHE A 26 9.38 18.73 -22.84
C PHE A 26 8.27 19.77 -22.69
N GLU A 27 7.33 19.83 -23.61
CA GLU A 27 6.15 20.68 -23.49
C GLU A 27 5.28 20.28 -22.29
N ALA A 28 5.04 18.98 -22.08
CA ALA A 28 4.28 18.47 -20.95
C ALA A 28 4.98 18.77 -19.61
N ILE A 29 6.32 18.60 -19.56
CA ILE A 29 7.13 18.91 -18.37
C ILE A 29 7.06 20.41 -18.07
N GLN A 30 7.27 21.26 -19.06
CA GLN A 30 7.19 22.70 -18.87
C GLN A 30 5.81 23.14 -18.37
N LYS A 31 4.76 22.67 -19.02
CA LYS A 31 3.37 23.00 -18.65
C LYS A 31 3.02 22.52 -17.25
N GLY A 32 3.44 21.31 -16.88
CA GLY A 32 3.07 20.69 -15.61
C GLY A 32 3.89 21.19 -14.41
N THR A 33 5.11 21.64 -14.62
CA THR A 33 6.01 22.11 -13.56
C THR A 33 6.15 23.64 -13.48
N GLY A 34 5.85 24.34 -14.56
CA GLY A 34 6.12 25.78 -14.67
C GLY A 34 7.62 26.13 -14.79
N ALA A 35 8.50 25.12 -15.00
CA ALA A 35 9.93 25.36 -15.17
C ALA A 35 10.21 26.15 -16.45
N ARG A 36 11.42 26.77 -16.51
CA ARG A 36 11.87 27.43 -17.75
C ARG A 36 11.88 26.45 -18.93
N PRO A 37 11.71 26.94 -20.15
CA PRO A 37 11.81 26.08 -21.35
C PRO A 37 13.13 25.33 -21.41
N TYR A 38 13.10 24.14 -22.01
CA TYR A 38 14.31 23.41 -22.38
C TYR A 38 15.16 24.21 -23.39
N THR A 39 16.46 24.34 -23.15
CA THR A 39 17.35 25.14 -23.96
C THR A 39 18.52 24.36 -24.59
N GLY A 40 18.60 23.05 -24.34
CA GLY A 40 19.61 22.17 -24.91
C GLY A 40 21.01 22.26 -24.28
N LYS A 41 21.14 22.93 -23.12
CA LYS A 41 22.42 23.07 -22.42
C LYS A 41 22.88 21.72 -21.83
N VAL A 42 24.20 21.51 -21.84
CA VAL A 42 24.82 20.27 -21.35
C VAL A 42 26.03 20.57 -20.46
N GLY A 43 26.33 19.67 -19.53
CA GLY A 43 27.51 19.77 -18.65
C GLY A 43 27.54 21.07 -17.86
N ALA A 44 28.66 21.78 -17.89
CA ALA A 44 28.85 23.01 -17.11
C ALA A 44 27.95 24.18 -17.54
N ASP A 45 27.43 24.16 -18.78
CA ASP A 45 26.53 25.19 -19.30
C ASP A 45 25.12 25.08 -18.71
N ASP A 46 24.72 23.90 -18.22
CA ASP A 46 23.46 23.65 -17.52
C ASP A 46 23.67 23.81 -16.00
N ALA A 47 24.05 24.99 -15.55
CA ALA A 47 24.45 25.27 -14.18
C ALA A 47 23.30 25.03 -13.15
N ASP A 48 22.04 25.23 -13.55
CA ASP A 48 20.85 24.98 -12.73
C ASP A 48 20.39 23.50 -12.77
N GLY A 49 20.91 22.73 -13.74
CA GLY A 49 20.56 21.32 -13.95
C GLY A 49 19.13 21.08 -14.45
N ILE A 50 18.46 22.13 -14.95
CA ILE A 50 17.08 22.05 -15.43
C ILE A 50 17.01 21.30 -16.76
N ASP A 51 17.91 21.58 -17.72
CA ASP A 51 17.92 20.85 -18.98
C ASP A 51 18.25 19.38 -18.80
N MET A 52 19.13 19.03 -17.86
CA MET A 52 19.38 17.65 -17.46
C MET A 52 18.11 17.00 -16.89
N ALA A 53 17.36 17.73 -16.06
CA ALA A 53 16.11 17.21 -15.49
C ALA A 53 15.07 16.91 -16.59
N TYR A 54 14.91 17.77 -17.59
CA TYR A 54 14.04 17.50 -18.74
C TYR A 54 14.41 16.20 -19.45
N ARG A 55 15.71 16.00 -19.75
CA ARG A 55 16.20 14.78 -20.40
C ARG A 55 15.94 13.54 -19.56
N VAL A 56 16.27 13.61 -18.26
CA VAL A 56 16.04 12.50 -17.33
C VAL A 56 14.56 12.12 -17.27
N LEU A 57 13.66 13.09 -17.11
CA LEU A 57 12.24 12.80 -17.01
C LEU A 57 11.68 12.19 -18.30
N ALA A 58 12.05 12.72 -19.46
CA ALA A 58 11.57 12.22 -20.74
C ALA A 58 12.06 10.78 -21.03
N ASP A 59 13.36 10.51 -20.85
CA ASP A 59 13.90 9.15 -21.03
C ASP A 59 13.30 8.15 -20.06
N HIS A 60 13.21 8.54 -18.78
CA HIS A 60 12.75 7.64 -17.74
C HIS A 60 11.24 7.39 -17.81
N ALA A 61 10.43 8.39 -18.21
CA ALA A 61 9.01 8.21 -18.44
C ALA A 61 8.74 7.15 -19.51
N ARG A 62 9.46 7.22 -20.64
CA ARG A 62 9.35 6.23 -21.73
C ARG A 62 9.76 4.84 -21.22
N THR A 63 10.94 4.73 -20.63
CA THR A 63 11.49 3.45 -20.15
C THR A 63 10.57 2.80 -19.10
N ILE A 64 10.10 3.57 -18.12
CA ILE A 64 9.29 3.07 -17.02
C ILE A 64 7.91 2.66 -17.54
N THR A 65 7.27 3.49 -18.36
CA THR A 65 5.94 3.18 -18.89
C THR A 65 5.95 1.89 -19.69
N VAL A 66 6.93 1.70 -20.59
CA VAL A 66 7.06 0.47 -21.38
C VAL A 66 7.31 -0.73 -20.47
N ALA A 67 8.29 -0.64 -19.56
CA ALA A 67 8.64 -1.75 -18.68
C ALA A 67 7.49 -2.16 -17.73
N LEU A 68 6.71 -1.21 -17.21
CA LEU A 68 5.55 -1.49 -16.36
C LEU A 68 4.38 -2.06 -17.17
N ALA A 69 4.14 -1.57 -18.38
CA ALA A 69 3.13 -2.11 -19.29
C ALA A 69 3.43 -3.56 -19.68
N ASP A 70 4.71 -3.91 -19.84
CA ASP A 70 5.19 -5.29 -20.08
C ASP A 70 5.15 -6.20 -18.83
N GLY A 71 4.60 -5.70 -17.72
CA GLY A 71 4.46 -6.48 -16.48
C GLY A 71 5.65 -6.38 -15.52
N GLY A 72 6.66 -5.55 -15.80
CA GLY A 72 7.72 -5.21 -14.84
C GLY A 72 7.14 -4.63 -13.56
N ARG A 73 7.82 -4.86 -12.41
CA ARG A 73 7.45 -4.26 -11.12
C ARG A 73 8.70 -3.76 -10.41
N PRO A 74 8.65 -2.56 -9.79
CA PRO A 74 9.72 -2.11 -8.90
C PRO A 74 9.88 -3.07 -7.73
N ASP A 75 11.11 -3.50 -7.45
CA ASP A 75 11.40 -4.45 -6.38
C ASP A 75 12.77 -4.15 -5.74
N ASN A 76 13.12 -4.84 -4.66
CA ASN A 76 14.40 -4.72 -3.96
C ASN A 76 15.52 -5.53 -4.60
N THR A 77 15.21 -6.42 -5.55
CA THR A 77 16.16 -7.35 -6.15
C THR A 77 16.03 -7.44 -7.68
N GLY A 78 17.08 -7.91 -8.34
CA GLY A 78 17.08 -8.24 -9.76
C GLY A 78 16.68 -7.09 -10.69
N ARG A 79 15.88 -7.38 -11.72
CA ARG A 79 15.43 -6.39 -12.72
C ARG A 79 14.49 -5.35 -12.12
N GLY A 80 13.67 -5.73 -11.13
CA GLY A 80 12.78 -4.82 -10.41
C GLY A 80 13.54 -3.74 -9.66
N TYR A 81 14.71 -4.07 -9.11
CA TYR A 81 15.60 -3.09 -8.47
C TYR A 81 16.11 -2.04 -9.46
N VAL A 82 16.51 -2.45 -10.67
CA VAL A 82 16.93 -1.50 -11.71
C VAL A 82 15.79 -0.56 -12.10
N LEU A 83 14.59 -1.11 -12.28
CA LEU A 83 13.40 -0.32 -12.59
C LEU A 83 13.06 0.67 -11.47
N ARG A 84 13.14 0.23 -10.21
CA ARG A 84 12.96 1.10 -9.03
C ARG A 84 13.98 2.25 -9.00
N ARG A 85 15.25 1.98 -9.30
CA ARG A 85 16.30 3.01 -9.38
C ARG A 85 15.98 4.09 -10.42
N ILE A 86 15.60 3.67 -11.62
CA ILE A 86 15.26 4.59 -12.72
C ILE A 86 14.07 5.47 -12.29
N LEU A 87 13.04 4.88 -11.71
CA LEU A 87 11.85 5.59 -11.23
C LEU A 87 12.20 6.61 -10.13
N ARG A 88 12.95 6.19 -9.10
CA ARG A 88 13.36 7.08 -8.00
C ARG A 88 14.25 8.22 -8.47
N ARG A 89 15.10 7.98 -9.47
CA ARG A 89 15.89 9.04 -10.09
C ARG A 89 15.00 10.07 -10.78
N ALA A 90 14.00 9.63 -11.53
CA ALA A 90 13.07 10.53 -12.19
C ALA A 90 12.26 11.36 -11.18
N VAL A 91 11.72 10.72 -10.15
CA VAL A 91 10.99 11.38 -9.05
C VAL A 91 11.86 12.43 -8.37
N ARG A 92 13.12 12.11 -8.08
CA ARG A 92 14.06 13.05 -7.47
C ARG A 92 14.26 14.29 -8.34
N TYR A 93 14.59 14.12 -9.64
CA TYR A 93 14.79 15.26 -10.55
C TYR A 93 13.51 16.09 -10.71
N SER A 94 12.35 15.44 -10.75
CA SER A 94 11.04 16.10 -10.80
C SER A 94 10.84 17.05 -9.61
N HIS A 95 11.09 16.58 -8.39
CA HIS A 95 10.88 17.38 -7.18
C HIS A 95 12.01 18.38 -6.90
N GLU A 96 13.28 17.95 -6.99
CA GLU A 96 14.41 18.77 -6.54
C GLU A 96 14.83 19.82 -7.60
N LYS A 97 14.70 19.52 -8.88
CA LYS A 97 15.15 20.41 -9.96
C LYS A 97 14.01 21.16 -10.63
N LEU A 98 12.86 20.54 -10.81
CA LEU A 98 11.71 21.14 -11.50
C LEU A 98 10.61 21.60 -10.54
N ASN A 99 10.78 21.37 -9.22
CA ASN A 99 9.80 21.73 -8.18
C ASN A 99 8.37 21.25 -8.50
N ALA A 100 8.26 20.06 -9.11
CA ALA A 100 7.00 19.49 -9.52
C ALA A 100 6.15 19.07 -8.30
N SER A 101 4.85 19.15 -8.43
CA SER A 101 3.91 18.62 -7.44
C SER A 101 3.94 17.08 -7.40
N ARG A 102 3.53 16.50 -6.28
CA ARG A 102 3.38 15.05 -6.16
C ARG A 102 2.43 14.51 -7.22
N GLY A 103 2.77 13.35 -7.77
CA GLY A 103 2.00 12.71 -8.83
C GLY A 103 2.27 13.24 -10.23
N PHE A 104 3.04 14.32 -10.37
CA PHE A 104 3.32 14.91 -11.67
C PHE A 104 4.01 13.92 -12.62
N PHE A 105 5.03 13.17 -12.15
CA PHE A 105 5.78 12.26 -13.01
C PHE A 105 4.88 11.19 -13.64
N ALA A 106 3.87 10.70 -12.92
CA ALA A 106 2.90 9.74 -13.44
C ALA A 106 2.04 10.31 -14.59
N THR A 107 1.84 11.63 -14.66
CA THR A 107 1.09 12.25 -15.78
C THR A 107 1.81 12.13 -17.13
N LEU A 108 3.13 11.95 -17.11
CA LEU A 108 3.92 11.74 -18.35
C LEU A 108 3.61 10.39 -19.03
N VAL A 109 2.99 9.44 -18.31
CA VAL A 109 2.49 8.18 -18.90
C VAL A 109 1.55 8.45 -20.06
N ASP A 110 0.66 9.44 -19.95
CA ASP A 110 -0.27 9.79 -21.02
C ASP A 110 0.46 10.29 -22.29
N VAL A 111 1.55 11.02 -22.10
CA VAL A 111 2.39 11.49 -23.21
C VAL A 111 3.08 10.31 -23.91
N VAL A 112 3.55 9.32 -23.11
CA VAL A 112 4.14 8.08 -23.66
C VAL A 112 3.11 7.29 -24.45
N VAL A 113 1.91 7.13 -23.90
CA VAL A 113 0.81 6.41 -24.58
C VAL A 113 0.40 7.11 -25.87
N GLN A 114 0.35 8.45 -25.89
CA GLN A 114 0.06 9.21 -27.10
C GLN A 114 1.15 9.06 -28.16
N SER A 115 2.42 9.14 -27.77
CA SER A 115 3.54 9.14 -28.71
C SER A 115 3.91 7.75 -29.23
N LEU A 116 3.78 6.72 -28.39
CA LEU A 116 4.24 5.37 -28.72
C LEU A 116 3.11 4.33 -28.84
N GLY A 117 1.90 4.63 -28.36
CA GLY A 117 0.82 3.66 -28.26
C GLY A 117 0.27 3.12 -29.59
N ASP A 118 0.52 3.80 -30.72
CA ASP A 118 0.15 3.27 -32.05
C ASP A 118 1.16 2.22 -32.51
N ALA A 119 2.44 2.39 -32.18
CA ALA A 119 3.48 1.41 -32.47
C ALA A 119 3.51 0.25 -31.43
N PHE A 120 3.11 0.52 -30.20
CA PHE A 120 3.10 -0.40 -29.07
C PHE A 120 1.70 -0.43 -28.41
N PRO A 121 0.73 -1.18 -28.98
CA PRO A 121 -0.66 -1.19 -28.50
C PRO A 121 -0.82 -1.62 -27.02
N GLU A 122 0.13 -2.37 -26.48
CA GLU A 122 0.18 -2.80 -25.08
C GLU A 122 0.18 -1.62 -24.09
N LEU A 123 0.73 -0.46 -24.49
CA LEU A 123 0.75 0.75 -23.69
C LEU A 123 -0.67 1.33 -23.44
N LYS A 124 -1.61 1.02 -24.32
CA LYS A 124 -3.02 1.47 -24.22
C LYS A 124 -3.89 0.57 -23.36
N LYS A 125 -3.38 -0.61 -22.92
CA LYS A 125 -4.18 -1.60 -22.20
C LYS A 125 -4.63 -1.10 -20.83
N ASP A 126 -3.72 -0.60 -20.02
CA ASP A 126 -4.00 -0.17 -18.65
C ASP A 126 -3.03 0.94 -18.20
N PRO A 127 -3.13 2.16 -18.77
CA PRO A 127 -2.26 3.27 -18.38
C PRO A 127 -2.45 3.70 -16.91
N ASP A 128 -3.65 3.52 -16.36
CA ASP A 128 -3.95 3.91 -14.99
C ASP A 128 -3.24 3.00 -13.98
N MET A 129 -3.13 1.70 -14.25
CA MET A 129 -2.30 0.80 -13.45
C MET A 129 -0.83 1.24 -13.44
N VAL A 130 -0.29 1.67 -14.58
CA VAL A 130 1.09 2.18 -14.67
C VAL A 130 1.27 3.42 -13.82
N LYS A 131 0.32 4.38 -13.89
CA LYS A 131 0.32 5.59 -13.05
C LYS A 131 0.24 5.27 -11.56
N ASP A 132 -0.61 4.31 -11.18
CA ASP A 132 -0.76 3.89 -9.80
C ASP A 132 0.55 3.35 -9.21
N ILE A 133 1.25 2.48 -9.94
CA ILE A 133 2.55 1.93 -9.52
C ILE A 133 3.59 3.04 -9.36
N ILE A 134 3.63 3.99 -10.30
CA ILE A 134 4.53 5.14 -10.23
C ILE A 134 4.23 5.99 -9.00
N ASN A 135 2.97 6.31 -8.75
CA ASN A 135 2.55 7.14 -7.63
C ASN A 135 2.81 6.46 -6.28
N GLU A 136 2.60 5.15 -6.16
CA GLU A 136 2.92 4.39 -4.96
C GLU A 136 4.41 4.44 -4.63
N GLU A 137 5.26 4.17 -5.63
CA GLU A 137 6.71 4.23 -5.42
C GLU A 137 7.19 5.65 -5.14
N GLU A 138 6.58 6.68 -5.76
CA GLU A 138 6.85 8.09 -5.47
C GLU A 138 6.54 8.44 -4.02
N VAL A 139 5.37 8.08 -3.52
CA VAL A 139 4.96 8.33 -2.12
C VAL A 139 5.92 7.67 -1.15
N GLN A 140 6.25 6.39 -1.38
CA GLN A 140 7.20 5.66 -0.54
C GLN A 140 8.59 6.28 -0.57
N PHE A 141 9.07 6.66 -1.76
CA PHE A 141 10.38 7.24 -1.92
C PHE A 141 10.51 8.63 -1.29
N LEU A 142 9.52 9.50 -1.47
CA LEU A 142 9.58 10.86 -0.91
C LEU A 142 9.59 10.89 0.62
N LYS A 143 8.95 9.90 1.29
CA LYS A 143 9.05 9.73 2.74
C LYS A 143 10.49 9.47 3.18
N THR A 144 11.18 8.57 2.48
CA THR A 144 12.55 8.18 2.82
C THR A 144 13.57 9.22 2.37
N LEU A 145 13.32 9.89 1.23
CA LEU A 145 14.23 10.87 0.65
C LEU A 145 14.49 12.04 1.59
N SER A 146 13.47 12.65 2.17
CA SER A 146 13.62 13.83 3.05
C SER A 146 14.39 13.52 4.32
N ARG A 147 14.24 12.30 4.87
CA ARG A 147 14.96 11.84 6.06
C ARG A 147 16.39 11.45 5.72
N GLY A 148 16.57 10.58 4.73
CA GLY A 148 17.88 10.12 4.31
C GLY A 148 18.78 11.25 3.86
N ARG A 149 18.22 12.24 3.15
CA ARG A 149 18.97 13.43 2.74
C ARG A 149 19.49 14.26 3.90
N ARG A 150 18.67 14.53 4.92
CA ARG A 150 19.11 15.27 6.11
C ARG A 150 20.27 14.58 6.81
N ILE A 151 20.22 13.25 6.93
CA ILE A 151 21.28 12.46 7.57
C ILE A 151 22.54 12.48 6.72
N LEU A 152 22.40 12.27 5.40
CA LEU A 152 23.52 12.31 4.48
C LEU A 152 24.20 13.68 4.45
N ASP A 153 23.43 14.78 4.40
CA ASP A 153 23.98 16.14 4.40
C ASP A 153 24.74 16.44 5.68
N ARG A 154 24.23 16.00 6.84
CA ARG A 154 24.94 16.15 8.14
C ARG A 154 26.24 15.35 8.16
N LYS A 155 26.19 14.09 7.69
CA LYS A 155 27.40 13.26 7.63
C LYS A 155 28.44 13.86 6.70
N ILE A 156 28.02 14.42 5.57
CA ILE A 156 28.91 15.13 4.66
C ILE A 156 29.54 16.35 5.34
N GLN A 157 28.78 17.12 6.12
CA GLN A 157 29.30 18.23 6.90
C GLN A 157 30.33 17.79 7.97
N SER A 158 30.11 16.62 8.59
CA SER A 158 31.02 16.08 9.62
C SER A 158 32.27 15.38 9.06
N LEU A 159 32.39 15.19 7.75
CA LEU A 159 33.54 14.51 7.12
C LEU A 159 34.83 15.37 7.17
N GLY A 160 34.74 16.68 7.42
CA GLY A 160 35.88 17.58 7.32
C GLY A 160 36.57 17.51 5.96
N ASP A 161 37.87 17.21 5.96
CA ASP A 161 38.66 17.09 4.72
C ASP A 161 38.55 15.74 4.02
N SER A 162 37.83 14.78 4.61
CA SER A 162 37.60 13.46 3.97
C SER A 162 36.68 13.59 2.77
N LYS A 163 37.06 12.96 1.66
CA LYS A 163 36.24 12.90 0.45
C LYS A 163 35.46 11.59 0.32
N THR A 164 35.45 10.77 1.37
CA THR A 164 34.81 9.45 1.34
C THR A 164 33.73 9.36 2.40
N ILE A 165 32.50 9.05 2.01
CA ILE A 165 31.40 8.73 2.90
C ILE A 165 31.61 7.31 3.40
N PRO A 166 31.68 7.05 4.72
CA PRO A 166 31.90 5.72 5.28
C PRO A 166 30.82 4.71 4.89
N GLY A 167 31.22 3.44 4.71
CA GLY A 167 30.31 2.37 4.33
C GLY A 167 29.23 2.08 5.37
N ASP A 168 29.53 2.21 6.65
CA ASP A 168 28.56 2.11 7.76
C ASP A 168 27.45 3.16 7.65
N THR A 169 27.80 4.38 7.27
CA THR A 169 26.83 5.48 7.04
C THR A 169 25.94 5.17 5.84
N ALA A 170 26.52 4.68 4.73
CA ALA A 170 25.76 4.30 3.56
C ALA A 170 24.84 3.10 3.86
N TRP A 171 25.30 2.15 4.68
CA TRP A 171 24.49 1.03 5.16
C TRP A 171 23.35 1.49 6.07
N LEU A 172 23.60 2.37 7.03
CA LEU A 172 22.58 2.94 7.91
C LEU A 172 21.47 3.63 7.10
N LEU A 173 21.84 4.43 6.10
CA LEU A 173 20.89 5.08 5.20
C LEU A 173 20.06 4.06 4.43
N TYR A 174 20.66 2.98 3.96
CA TYR A 174 20.00 1.93 3.21
C TYR A 174 19.07 1.09 4.09
N ASP A 175 19.58 0.54 5.18
CA ASP A 175 18.89 -0.43 6.03
C ASP A 175 17.80 0.23 6.90
N THR A 176 18.15 1.31 7.60
CA THR A 176 17.25 1.96 8.56
C THR A 176 16.28 2.94 7.90
N TYR A 177 16.75 3.70 6.91
CA TYR A 177 15.96 4.77 6.29
C TYR A 177 15.44 4.41 4.90
N GLY A 178 15.75 3.21 4.39
CA GLY A 178 15.34 2.78 3.04
C GLY A 178 15.88 3.68 1.93
N PHE A 179 16.98 4.40 2.19
CA PHE A 179 17.61 5.32 1.25
C PHE A 179 18.59 4.55 0.36
N PRO A 180 18.32 4.40 -0.93
CA PRO A 180 19.14 3.53 -1.80
C PRO A 180 20.59 3.97 -1.86
N VAL A 181 21.52 3.00 -1.78
CA VAL A 181 22.97 3.29 -1.79
C VAL A 181 23.44 3.96 -3.09
N ASP A 182 22.82 3.63 -4.21
CA ASP A 182 23.12 4.30 -5.49
C ASP A 182 22.68 5.77 -5.49
N LEU A 183 21.62 6.11 -4.77
CA LEU A 183 21.22 7.50 -4.57
C LEU A 183 22.21 8.24 -3.65
N THR A 184 22.70 7.55 -2.62
CA THR A 184 23.82 8.05 -1.78
C THR A 184 25.03 8.34 -2.67
N GLY A 185 25.38 7.43 -3.58
CA GLY A 185 26.47 7.60 -4.54
C GLY A 185 26.27 8.79 -5.46
N LEU A 186 25.09 8.97 -6.05
CA LEU A 186 24.79 10.10 -6.92
C LEU A 186 24.90 11.46 -6.18
N ILE A 187 24.39 11.56 -4.95
CA ILE A 187 24.49 12.79 -4.17
C ILE A 187 25.95 13.04 -3.73
N ALA A 188 26.70 11.97 -3.44
CA ALA A 188 28.13 12.07 -3.17
C ALA A 188 28.91 12.63 -4.37
N GLU A 189 28.69 12.07 -5.57
CA GLU A 189 29.31 12.53 -6.82
C GLU A 189 28.98 14.00 -7.11
N GLU A 190 27.74 14.45 -6.92
CA GLU A 190 27.33 15.86 -7.08
C GLU A 190 28.10 16.80 -6.16
N LYS A 191 28.58 16.30 -5.01
CA LYS A 191 29.36 17.06 -4.02
C LYS A 191 30.88 16.79 -4.11
N GLY A 192 31.33 16.05 -5.12
CA GLY A 192 32.73 15.66 -5.31
C GLY A 192 33.25 14.66 -4.27
N LEU A 193 32.36 13.84 -3.73
CA LEU A 193 32.64 12.80 -2.74
C LEU A 193 32.45 11.40 -3.35
N VAL A 194 32.99 10.38 -2.68
CA VAL A 194 32.88 8.96 -3.06
C VAL A 194 32.29 8.20 -1.86
N VAL A 195 31.51 7.14 -2.13
CA VAL A 195 31.01 6.24 -1.11
C VAL A 195 31.94 5.05 -0.98
N ASP A 196 32.30 4.66 0.25
CA ASP A 196 33.00 3.41 0.56
C ASP A 196 32.07 2.21 0.35
N MET A 197 32.08 1.69 -0.89
CA MET A 197 31.22 0.56 -1.26
C MET A 197 31.69 -0.76 -0.69
N ASP A 198 32.99 -0.91 -0.40
CA ASP A 198 33.53 -2.12 0.22
C ASP A 198 33.05 -2.22 1.67
N GLY A 199 33.15 -1.13 2.43
CA GLY A 199 32.60 -1.04 3.78
C GLY A 199 31.07 -1.21 3.81
N PHE A 200 30.34 -0.69 2.82
CA PHE A 200 28.90 -0.93 2.69
C PHE A 200 28.57 -2.42 2.51
N GLU A 201 29.30 -3.13 1.64
CA GLU A 201 29.10 -4.57 1.41
C GLU A 201 29.52 -5.42 2.63
N GLU A 202 30.51 -4.98 3.40
CA GLU A 202 30.89 -5.63 4.67
C GLU A 202 29.76 -5.51 5.70
N GLU A 203 29.21 -4.31 5.91
CA GLU A 203 28.08 -4.09 6.81
C GLU A 203 26.84 -4.88 6.35
N ARG A 204 26.58 -4.94 5.05
CA ARG A 204 25.49 -5.75 4.48
C ARG A 204 25.66 -7.23 4.81
N LYS A 205 26.87 -7.78 4.65
CA LYS A 205 27.18 -9.17 4.98
C LYS A 205 27.06 -9.44 6.47
N LEU A 206 27.52 -8.51 7.31
CA LEU A 206 27.39 -8.60 8.78
C LEU A 206 25.92 -8.61 9.21
N ALA A 207 25.09 -7.76 8.63
CA ALA A 207 23.67 -7.73 8.89
C ALA A 207 22.97 -9.01 8.41
N GLN A 208 23.35 -9.52 7.23
CA GLN A 208 22.84 -10.78 6.69
C GLN A 208 23.24 -11.98 7.55
N LEU A 209 24.47 -12.03 8.06
CA LEU A 209 24.92 -13.05 9.02
C LEU A 209 24.17 -12.94 10.35
N LYS A 210 23.94 -11.72 10.85
CA LYS A 210 23.13 -11.47 12.05
C LYS A 210 21.68 -11.94 11.85
N SER A 211 21.11 -11.75 10.67
CA SER A 211 19.75 -12.21 10.35
C SER A 211 19.64 -13.70 10.12
N GLN A 212 20.67 -14.36 9.55
CA GLN A 212 20.72 -15.81 9.36
C GLN A 212 20.98 -16.59 10.67
N GLY A 213 21.69 -15.97 11.63
CA GLY A 213 21.89 -16.53 12.97
C GLY A 213 20.74 -16.27 13.95
N LYS A 214 19.77 -15.44 13.59
CA LYS A 214 18.57 -15.09 14.36
C LYS A 214 17.30 -15.50 13.62
N GLY A 215 17.06 -16.79 13.47
CA GLY A 215 15.71 -17.28 13.32
C GLY A 215 14.92 -16.86 14.57
N ALA A 216 13.87 -16.05 14.43
CA ALA A 216 12.84 -15.70 15.42
C ALA A 216 13.27 -15.05 16.76
N GLY A 217 14.44 -14.43 16.89
CA GLY A 217 14.94 -14.02 18.23
C GLY A 217 15.19 -12.53 18.48
N GLY A 218 15.09 -11.65 17.48
CA GLY A 218 15.43 -10.24 17.67
C GLY A 218 14.37 -9.47 18.45
N GLU A 219 13.13 -9.64 18.11
CA GLU A 219 12.00 -9.03 18.83
C GLU A 219 11.82 -9.61 20.24
N ASP A 220 12.04 -10.91 20.42
CA ASP A 220 11.97 -11.58 21.72
C ASP A 220 12.98 -11.03 22.76
N LEU A 221 14.08 -10.40 22.32
CA LEU A 221 15.08 -9.79 23.20
C LEU A 221 14.67 -8.40 23.71
N ILE A 222 13.70 -7.76 23.03
CA ILE A 222 13.23 -6.40 23.35
C ILE A 222 11.86 -6.43 24.02
N MET A 223 11.05 -7.45 23.75
CA MET A 223 9.68 -7.56 24.27
C MET A 223 9.60 -7.45 25.80
N LEU A 224 8.50 -6.87 26.28
CA LEU A 224 8.15 -6.88 27.71
C LEU A 224 7.55 -8.26 28.07
N ASP A 225 8.36 -9.13 28.65
CA ASP A 225 7.91 -10.35 29.29
C ASP A 225 7.31 -10.07 30.69
N ILE A 226 6.82 -11.09 31.35
CA ILE A 226 6.19 -10.96 32.68
C ILE A 226 7.16 -10.36 33.70
N TYR A 227 8.44 -10.73 33.65
CA TYR A 227 9.47 -10.23 34.57
C TYR A 227 9.78 -8.75 34.31
N ALA A 228 9.85 -8.35 33.04
CA ALA A 228 10.04 -6.95 32.67
C ALA A 228 8.86 -6.07 33.11
N ILE A 229 7.64 -6.56 32.99
CA ILE A 229 6.44 -5.83 33.43
C ILE A 229 6.47 -5.66 34.96
N GLU A 230 6.84 -6.70 35.70
CA GLU A 230 6.95 -6.62 37.15
C GLU A 230 8.08 -5.65 37.57
N GLU A 231 9.22 -5.69 36.90
CA GLU A 231 10.31 -4.74 37.16
C GLU A 231 9.88 -3.27 36.92
N LEU A 232 9.08 -3.00 35.86
CA LEU A 232 8.54 -1.65 35.64
C LEU A 232 7.61 -1.21 36.79
N ARG A 233 6.79 -2.12 37.33
CA ARG A 233 5.92 -1.87 38.47
C ARG A 233 6.71 -1.63 39.77
N GLU A 234 7.73 -2.45 40.02
CA GLU A 234 8.64 -2.29 41.18
C GLU A 234 9.39 -0.96 41.13
N ARG A 235 9.73 -0.46 39.94
CA ARG A 235 10.29 0.87 39.72
C ARG A 235 9.27 2.00 39.93
N GLY A 236 8.01 1.68 40.20
CA GLY A 236 6.94 2.66 40.42
C GLY A 236 6.47 3.37 39.16
N LEU A 237 6.69 2.78 37.97
CA LEU A 237 6.24 3.35 36.71
C LEU A 237 4.74 3.08 36.50
N GLU A 238 3.99 4.13 36.22
CA GLU A 238 2.57 4.02 35.85
C GLU A 238 2.42 3.49 34.42
N ALA A 239 1.22 2.95 34.11
CA ALA A 239 0.87 2.53 32.78
C ALA A 239 0.98 3.70 31.78
N THR A 240 1.35 3.41 30.55
CA THR A 240 1.44 4.44 29.48
C THR A 240 0.06 5.03 29.19
N ASP A 241 -0.08 6.35 29.25
CA ASP A 241 -1.26 7.05 28.75
C ASP A 241 -1.26 7.03 27.22
N ASP A 242 -2.12 6.20 26.63
CA ASP A 242 -2.27 6.09 25.18
C ASP A 242 -3.47 6.89 24.63
N SER A 243 -4.13 7.71 25.44
CA SER A 243 -5.26 8.53 25.03
C SER A 243 -4.93 9.54 23.90
N PRO A 244 -3.67 10.07 23.77
CA PRO A 244 -3.34 10.98 22.67
C PRO A 244 -3.44 10.35 21.27
N LYS A 245 -3.55 9.03 21.14
CA LYS A 245 -3.82 8.35 19.85
C LYS A 245 -5.13 8.80 19.19
N TYR A 246 -6.04 9.40 19.96
CA TYR A 246 -7.33 9.94 19.50
C TYR A 246 -7.30 11.45 19.24
N ASN A 247 -6.16 12.12 19.46
CA ASN A 247 -6.02 13.56 19.23
C ASN A 247 -5.77 13.84 17.75
N TYR A 248 -6.82 13.79 16.97
CA TYR A 248 -6.83 14.15 15.56
C TYR A 248 -8.19 14.75 15.19
N HIS A 249 -8.18 15.57 14.17
CA HIS A 249 -9.39 16.16 13.60
C HIS A 249 -9.31 16.17 12.08
N SER A 250 -10.48 16.24 11.45
CA SER A 250 -10.59 16.32 9.99
C SER A 250 -11.31 17.61 9.59
N ASP A 251 -10.97 18.10 8.41
CA ASP A 251 -11.75 19.13 7.73
C ASP A 251 -12.90 18.51 6.92
N SER A 252 -13.70 19.38 6.29
CA SER A 252 -14.84 18.97 5.45
C SER A 252 -14.44 18.20 4.19
N SER A 253 -13.17 18.27 3.77
CA SER A 253 -12.63 17.52 2.63
C SER A 253 -12.18 16.11 3.00
N GLY A 254 -12.17 15.75 4.30
CA GLY A 254 -11.65 14.49 4.81
C GLY A 254 -10.14 14.45 4.94
N SER A 255 -9.47 15.61 4.92
CA SER A 255 -8.07 15.74 5.28
C SER A 255 -7.92 15.72 6.80
N TYR A 256 -6.93 14.96 7.31
CA TYR A 256 -6.72 14.75 8.74
C TYR A 256 -5.47 15.45 9.21
N VAL A 257 -5.57 16.06 10.40
CA VAL A 257 -4.45 16.60 11.16
C VAL A 257 -4.30 15.77 12.42
N PHE A 258 -3.11 15.19 12.62
CA PHE A 258 -2.76 14.42 13.81
C PHE A 258 -1.87 15.25 14.71
N GLU A 259 -2.28 15.42 15.97
CA GLU A 259 -1.52 16.21 16.92
C GLU A 259 -0.30 15.43 17.40
N SER A 260 0.88 16.06 17.34
CA SER A 260 2.08 15.48 17.91
C SER A 260 2.04 15.60 19.44
N ALA A 261 2.42 14.54 20.14
CA ALA A 261 2.58 14.56 21.59
C ALA A 261 4.05 14.77 21.98
N VAL A 262 4.28 15.39 23.14
CA VAL A 262 5.59 15.38 23.80
C VAL A 262 5.50 14.46 25.00
N ALA A 263 6.42 13.51 25.10
CA ALA A 263 6.43 12.49 26.15
C ALA A 263 7.81 12.35 26.78
N THR A 264 7.87 11.75 27.95
CA THR A 264 9.11 11.47 28.68
C THR A 264 9.47 10.00 28.52
N VAL A 265 10.76 9.74 28.27
CA VAL A 265 11.31 8.38 28.23
C VAL A 265 11.37 7.82 29.65
N MET A 266 10.53 6.82 29.93
CA MET A 266 10.42 6.21 31.26
C MET A 266 11.33 5.01 31.42
N ALA A 267 11.53 4.22 30.36
CA ALA A 267 12.46 3.10 30.35
C ALA A 267 12.95 2.80 28.95
N LEU A 268 14.16 2.25 28.87
CA LEU A 268 14.80 1.77 27.63
C LEU A 268 15.11 0.29 27.81
N ARG A 269 14.69 -0.56 26.86
CA ARG A 269 14.88 -2.00 26.92
C ARG A 269 15.71 -2.50 25.75
N ARG A 270 16.76 -3.25 26.08
CA ARG A 270 17.65 -3.86 25.10
C ARG A 270 18.22 -5.17 25.65
N ASP A 271 18.36 -6.18 24.80
CA ASP A 271 18.98 -7.46 25.17
C ASP A 271 18.37 -8.06 26.47
N ARG A 272 17.04 -7.97 26.64
CA ARG A 272 16.25 -8.40 27.81
C ARG A 272 16.54 -7.63 29.11
N MET A 273 17.25 -6.52 29.06
CA MET A 273 17.57 -5.70 30.21
C MET A 273 17.08 -4.27 30.01
N PHE A 274 16.76 -3.60 31.11
CA PHE A 274 16.56 -2.16 31.10
C PHE A 274 17.90 -1.47 31.22
N VAL A 275 18.11 -0.46 30.36
CA VAL A 275 19.35 0.33 30.27
C VAL A 275 19.04 1.81 30.44
N GLU A 276 20.03 2.59 30.90
CA GLU A 276 19.86 4.02 31.12
C GLU A 276 20.02 4.86 29.85
N GLU A 277 20.76 4.32 28.84
CA GLU A 277 21.08 5.02 27.61
C GLU A 277 21.17 4.05 26.43
N VAL A 278 20.75 4.52 25.27
CA VAL A 278 20.93 3.83 23.97
C VAL A 278 21.54 4.79 22.97
N CYS A 279 22.39 4.25 22.06
CA CYS A 279 23.18 5.03 21.10
C CYS A 279 22.94 4.58 19.67
N THR A 280 23.38 5.39 18.72
CA THR A 280 23.23 5.21 17.27
C THR A 280 23.42 3.76 16.81
N GLY A 281 22.50 3.28 15.99
CA GLY A 281 22.52 1.94 15.38
C GLY A 281 22.01 0.82 16.27
N GLN A 282 21.67 1.10 17.54
CA GLN A 282 21.11 0.10 18.44
C GLN A 282 19.62 -0.07 18.19
N GLU A 283 19.17 -1.31 18.12
CA GLU A 283 17.78 -1.68 18.15
C GLU A 283 17.34 -1.84 19.61
N CYS A 284 16.27 -1.18 19.99
CA CYS A 284 15.79 -1.16 21.37
C CYS A 284 14.29 -0.88 21.46
N GLY A 285 13.75 -1.04 22.66
CA GLY A 285 12.38 -0.68 23.02
C GLY A 285 12.38 0.57 23.91
N VAL A 286 11.46 1.48 23.64
CA VAL A 286 11.25 2.72 24.41
C VAL A 286 9.88 2.68 25.05
N VAL A 287 9.80 2.81 26.36
CA VAL A 287 8.57 3.00 27.12
C VAL A 287 8.46 4.47 27.50
N LEU A 288 7.30 5.06 27.21
CA LEU A 288 7.00 6.47 27.43
C LEU A 288 5.89 6.62 28.48
N ASP A 289 5.82 7.78 29.15
CA ASP A 289 4.71 8.14 30.03
C ASP A 289 3.39 8.25 29.27
N LYS A 290 3.42 8.77 28.04
CA LYS A 290 2.27 8.85 27.14
C LYS A 290 2.67 8.68 25.70
N THR A 291 1.70 8.31 24.83
CA THR A 291 1.95 8.10 23.42
C THR A 291 0.73 8.39 22.55
N CYS A 292 0.98 8.93 21.32
CA CYS A 292 -0.01 9.02 20.26
C CYS A 292 0.04 7.83 19.28
N PHE A 293 0.95 6.88 19.48
CA PHE A 293 1.03 5.66 18.68
C PHE A 293 -0.04 4.67 19.10
N TYR A 294 -0.70 4.08 18.12
CA TYR A 294 -1.56 2.94 18.34
C TYR A 294 -0.70 1.68 18.44
N ALA A 295 -0.78 0.99 19.57
CA ALA A 295 -0.18 -0.32 19.75
C ALA A 295 -1.13 -1.42 19.26
N GLU A 296 -0.59 -2.48 18.67
CA GLU A 296 -1.37 -3.56 18.09
C GLU A 296 -2.32 -4.20 19.12
N GLN A 297 -3.61 -4.07 18.89
CA GLN A 297 -4.67 -4.73 19.67
C GLN A 297 -6.01 -4.70 18.92
N GLY A 298 -6.96 -5.56 19.28
CA GLY A 298 -8.32 -5.57 18.75
C GLY A 298 -8.40 -5.77 17.23
N GLY A 299 -7.37 -6.38 16.62
CA GLY A 299 -7.29 -6.62 15.19
C GLY A 299 -6.74 -5.45 14.38
N GLN A 300 -6.60 -4.26 14.94
CA GLN A 300 -5.91 -3.14 14.28
C GLN A 300 -4.40 -3.26 14.49
N ILE A 301 -3.65 -3.15 13.39
CA ILE A 301 -2.18 -3.16 13.43
C ILE A 301 -1.62 -1.87 14.06
N TYR A 302 -0.38 -1.95 14.49
CA TYR A 302 0.36 -0.85 15.12
C TYR A 302 0.69 0.29 14.15
N ASP A 303 0.95 1.46 14.74
CA ASP A 303 1.55 2.59 14.02
C ASP A 303 3.06 2.46 13.90
N GLU A 304 3.55 3.01 12.83
CA GLU A 304 4.95 3.31 12.60
C GLU A 304 5.18 4.83 12.67
N GLY A 305 6.42 5.26 12.78
CA GLY A 305 6.74 6.68 12.84
C GLY A 305 8.11 6.95 13.44
N TYR A 306 8.24 8.05 14.17
CA TYR A 306 9.51 8.40 14.80
C TYR A 306 9.34 9.33 16.00
N LEU A 307 10.33 9.30 16.87
CA LEU A 307 10.46 10.18 18.02
C LEU A 307 11.67 11.10 17.80
N VAL A 308 11.54 12.37 18.15
CA VAL A 308 12.65 13.35 18.08
C VAL A 308 12.87 13.91 19.47
N LYS A 309 14.12 13.86 19.95
CA LYS A 309 14.47 14.45 21.25
C LYS A 309 14.23 15.96 21.25
N VAL A 310 13.53 16.44 22.28
CA VAL A 310 13.28 17.86 22.51
C VAL A 310 14.53 18.50 23.10
N ASP A 311 14.80 19.77 22.74
CA ASP A 311 15.94 20.55 23.26
C ASP A 311 17.31 19.88 23.06
N ASP A 312 17.47 19.13 21.99
CA ASP A 312 18.72 18.53 21.62
C ASP A 312 19.70 19.61 21.13
N SER A 313 20.71 19.91 21.96
CA SER A 313 21.76 20.85 21.62
C SER A 313 22.86 20.27 20.73
N SER A 314 22.79 18.98 20.43
CA SER A 314 23.71 18.31 19.51
C SER A 314 23.49 18.81 18.08
N GLU A 315 24.57 18.90 17.29
CA GLU A 315 24.48 19.20 15.85
C GLU A 315 23.65 18.13 15.14
N ASP A 316 23.70 16.91 15.63
CA ASP A 316 22.93 15.75 15.17
C ASP A 316 21.71 15.50 16.07
N LYS A 317 20.55 15.98 15.66
CA LYS A 317 19.30 15.74 16.42
C LYS A 317 19.03 14.24 16.56
N THR A 318 18.84 13.81 17.80
CA THR A 318 18.49 12.43 18.12
C THR A 318 17.11 12.08 17.58
N GLU A 319 17.05 11.04 16.78
CA GLU A 319 15.82 10.48 16.22
C GLU A 319 15.74 8.97 16.49
N PHE A 320 14.61 8.51 17.00
CA PHE A 320 14.29 7.08 17.14
C PHE A 320 13.20 6.71 16.13
N THR A 321 13.53 5.82 15.20
CA THR A 321 12.56 5.30 14.23
C THR A 321 11.74 4.17 14.83
N VAL A 322 10.43 4.35 14.95
CA VAL A 322 9.50 3.33 15.47
C VAL A 322 9.04 2.42 14.32
N LYS A 323 9.36 1.14 14.42
CA LYS A 323 9.00 0.09 13.45
C LYS A 323 7.83 -0.77 13.93
N ASN A 324 7.58 -0.80 15.24
CA ASN A 324 6.52 -1.57 15.87
C ASN A 324 6.11 -0.91 17.20
N ALA A 325 4.85 -1.03 17.58
CA ALA A 325 4.34 -0.59 18.86
C ALA A 325 3.44 -1.69 19.47
N GLN A 326 3.76 -2.13 20.67
CA GLN A 326 3.08 -3.22 21.37
C GLN A 326 2.62 -2.78 22.75
N VAL A 327 1.45 -3.25 23.18
CA VAL A 327 0.97 -3.04 24.54
C VAL A 327 1.10 -4.31 25.37
N ARG A 328 1.73 -4.21 26.54
CA ARG A 328 1.91 -5.33 27.50
C ARG A 328 1.78 -4.83 28.92
N GLY A 329 0.87 -5.40 29.70
CA GLY A 329 0.68 -5.05 31.11
C GLY A 329 0.31 -3.58 31.37
N GLY A 330 -0.24 -2.88 30.36
CA GLY A 330 -0.56 -1.46 30.41
C GLY A 330 0.56 -0.54 29.91
N TYR A 331 1.74 -1.07 29.59
CA TYR A 331 2.85 -0.31 29.03
C TYR A 331 2.87 -0.42 27.50
N VAL A 332 3.08 0.70 26.82
CA VAL A 332 3.31 0.73 25.36
C VAL A 332 4.80 0.74 25.08
N LEU A 333 5.28 -0.32 24.44
CA LEU A 333 6.66 -0.49 24.01
C LEU A 333 6.79 -0.08 22.53
N HIS A 334 7.57 0.97 22.29
CA HIS A 334 7.94 1.40 20.92
C HIS A 334 9.24 0.70 20.55
N ILE A 335 9.21 -0.17 19.55
CA ILE A 335 10.36 -0.96 19.08
C ILE A 335 10.93 -0.31 17.84
N GLY A 336 12.25 -0.15 17.81
CA GLY A 336 12.88 0.47 16.66
C GLY A 336 14.38 0.71 16.82
N THR A 337 14.91 1.63 16.04
CA THR A 337 16.34 1.91 15.95
C THR A 337 16.61 3.38 16.26
N ILE A 338 17.66 3.62 17.10
CA ILE A 338 18.08 4.96 17.51
C ILE A 338 19.16 5.51 16.58
N TYR A 339 19.07 6.79 16.28
CA TYR A 339 20.13 7.64 15.74
C TYR A 339 20.38 8.77 16.72
N GLY A 340 21.62 9.00 17.12
CA GLY A 340 21.98 9.88 18.22
C GLY A 340 22.06 9.13 19.55
N SER A 341 21.68 9.77 20.64
CA SER A 341 21.68 9.18 21.98
C SER A 341 20.39 9.54 22.73
N LEU A 342 19.76 8.54 23.33
CA LEU A 342 18.53 8.69 24.10
C LEU A 342 18.72 8.09 25.49
N LYS A 343 18.31 8.85 26.52
CA LYS A 343 18.43 8.48 27.94
C LYS A 343 17.06 8.44 28.60
N VAL A 344 16.96 7.67 29.66
CA VAL A 344 15.83 7.74 30.60
C VAL A 344 15.69 9.16 31.13
N GLY A 345 14.47 9.70 31.13
CA GLY A 345 14.18 11.09 31.52
C GLY A 345 14.22 12.11 30.37
N ASP A 346 14.73 11.73 29.18
CA ASP A 346 14.70 12.64 28.04
C ASP A 346 13.25 12.87 27.55
N GLN A 347 12.99 14.10 27.10
CA GLN A 347 11.72 14.42 26.44
C GLN A 347 11.83 14.20 24.93
N VAL A 348 10.81 13.56 24.36
CA VAL A 348 10.71 13.27 22.93
C VAL A 348 9.38 13.76 22.37
N ARG A 349 9.40 14.29 21.15
CA ARG A 349 8.21 14.60 20.36
C ARG A 349 7.90 13.46 19.42
N LEU A 350 6.65 13.03 19.41
CA LEU A 350 6.17 11.85 18.71
C LEU A 350 5.55 12.25 17.37
N PHE A 351 5.88 11.52 16.31
CA PHE A 351 5.31 11.68 14.98
C PHE A 351 4.93 10.31 14.42
N ILE A 352 3.65 10.09 14.19
CA ILE A 352 3.16 8.88 13.52
C ILE A 352 3.33 8.99 12.00
N ASP A 353 3.38 7.85 11.30
CA ASP A 353 3.25 7.77 9.85
C ASP A 353 1.77 7.98 9.46
N GLU A 354 1.39 9.25 9.25
CA GLU A 354 0.02 9.63 8.90
C GLU A 354 -0.51 8.93 7.63
N PRO A 355 0.27 8.82 6.53
CA PRO A 355 -0.11 8.06 5.35
C PRO A 355 -0.39 6.58 5.61
N ARG A 356 0.17 5.99 6.67
CA ARG A 356 -0.15 4.64 7.14
C ARG A 356 -1.40 4.63 8.04
N ARG A 357 -1.50 5.55 9.01
CA ARG A 357 -2.61 5.64 9.95
C ARG A 357 -3.95 5.90 9.26
N ARG A 358 -3.99 6.80 8.29
CA ARG A 358 -5.22 7.22 7.62
C ARG A 358 -5.97 6.05 6.93
N PRO A 359 -5.32 5.20 6.08
CA PRO A 359 -5.96 4.01 5.54
C PRO A 359 -6.39 2.99 6.60
N VAL A 360 -5.62 2.83 7.69
CA VAL A 360 -6.00 1.95 8.81
C VAL A 360 -7.30 2.42 9.45
N MET A 361 -7.46 3.72 9.72
CA MET A 361 -8.71 4.30 10.24
C MET A 361 -9.89 4.07 9.27
N SER A 362 -9.65 4.21 7.98
CA SER A 362 -10.61 3.94 6.92
C SER A 362 -11.09 2.48 6.96
N ASN A 363 -10.15 1.56 6.96
CA ASN A 363 -10.44 0.13 7.02
C ASN A 363 -11.09 -0.27 8.35
N HIS A 364 -10.74 0.39 9.46
CA HIS A 364 -11.36 0.08 10.75
C HIS A 364 -12.82 0.52 10.80
N THR A 365 -13.12 1.75 10.37
CA THR A 365 -14.51 2.21 10.27
C THR A 365 -15.31 1.36 9.30
N ALA A 366 -14.71 0.99 8.16
CA ALA A 366 -15.34 0.09 7.20
C ALA A 366 -15.57 -1.33 7.75
N THR A 367 -14.74 -1.81 8.69
CA THR A 367 -14.96 -3.08 9.39
C THR A 367 -16.25 -3.06 10.21
N HIS A 368 -16.53 -1.97 10.93
CA HIS A 368 -17.78 -1.78 11.66
C HIS A 368 -18.99 -1.68 10.72
N ILE A 369 -18.83 -0.96 9.60
CA ILE A 369 -19.88 -0.86 8.56
C ILE A 369 -20.15 -2.24 7.95
N LEU A 370 -19.11 -3.01 7.64
CA LEU A 370 -19.26 -4.37 7.10
C LEU A 370 -19.95 -5.30 8.08
N ASN A 371 -19.61 -5.25 9.38
CA ASN A 371 -20.26 -6.04 10.42
C ASN A 371 -21.78 -5.76 10.45
N PHE A 372 -22.17 -4.49 10.39
CA PHE A 372 -23.59 -4.11 10.30
C PHE A 372 -24.24 -4.62 9.00
N ALA A 373 -23.60 -4.46 7.85
CA ALA A 373 -24.11 -4.89 6.56
C ALA A 373 -24.30 -6.42 6.48
N LEU A 374 -23.33 -7.20 7.00
CA LEU A 374 -23.43 -8.66 7.04
C LEU A 374 -24.60 -9.14 7.88
N ARG A 375 -24.83 -8.54 9.04
CA ARG A 375 -25.99 -8.85 9.89
C ARG A 375 -27.30 -8.53 9.22
N SER A 376 -27.36 -7.40 8.50
CA SER A 376 -28.56 -7.00 7.77
C SER A 376 -28.88 -7.98 6.63
N VAL A 377 -27.86 -8.57 5.99
CA VAL A 377 -28.03 -9.51 4.88
C VAL A 377 -28.24 -10.95 5.34
N LEU A 378 -27.53 -11.39 6.38
CA LEU A 378 -27.49 -12.79 6.82
C LEU A 378 -28.37 -13.07 8.06
N GLY A 379 -28.79 -12.04 8.79
CA GLY A 379 -29.49 -12.13 10.06
C GLY A 379 -28.54 -12.40 11.23
N GLU A 380 -27.74 -13.44 11.16
CA GLU A 380 -26.76 -13.83 12.18
C GLU A 380 -25.37 -13.85 11.55
N ALA A 381 -24.45 -13.05 12.07
CA ALA A 381 -23.04 -13.01 11.69
C ALA A 381 -22.23 -12.47 12.86
N ASP A 382 -21.71 -13.37 13.71
CA ASP A 382 -20.91 -12.98 14.86
C ASP A 382 -19.44 -12.96 14.49
N GLN A 383 -18.76 -11.88 14.88
CA GLN A 383 -17.34 -11.72 14.69
C GLN A 383 -16.54 -12.80 15.43
N ARG A 384 -15.59 -13.42 14.75
CA ARG A 384 -14.64 -14.40 15.30
C ARG A 384 -13.20 -13.93 15.21
N GLY A 385 -12.91 -12.93 14.40
CA GLY A 385 -11.61 -12.33 14.27
C GLY A 385 -11.65 -11.18 13.28
N SER A 386 -10.66 -10.31 13.36
CA SER A 386 -10.47 -9.22 12.43
C SER A 386 -8.98 -8.90 12.23
N LEU A 387 -8.66 -8.29 11.12
CA LEU A 387 -7.38 -7.65 10.85
C LEU A 387 -7.67 -6.35 10.12
N VAL A 388 -7.11 -5.26 10.63
CA VAL A 388 -7.22 -3.94 10.03
C VAL A 388 -5.82 -3.44 9.72
N ALA A 389 -5.47 -3.41 8.45
CA ALA A 389 -4.18 -3.01 7.90
C ALA A 389 -4.34 -1.82 6.94
N PRO A 390 -3.25 -1.14 6.51
CA PRO A 390 -3.36 0.00 5.58
C PRO A 390 -3.91 -0.40 4.20
N ASP A 391 -3.59 -1.60 3.74
CA ASP A 391 -3.91 -2.10 2.40
C ASP A 391 -5.24 -2.84 2.32
N ARG A 392 -5.75 -3.35 3.44
CA ARG A 392 -6.98 -4.15 3.50
C ARG A 392 -7.55 -4.27 4.90
N LEU A 393 -8.79 -4.71 4.97
CA LEU A 393 -9.38 -5.28 6.17
C LEU A 393 -9.72 -6.77 5.95
N ARG A 394 -9.71 -7.54 7.03
CA ARG A 394 -10.17 -8.93 7.10
C ARG A 394 -11.18 -9.08 8.21
N PHE A 395 -12.28 -9.73 7.93
CA PHE A 395 -13.36 -9.99 8.89
C PHE A 395 -13.76 -11.45 8.84
N ASP A 396 -13.56 -12.13 9.96
CA ASP A 396 -13.94 -13.54 10.16
C ASP A 396 -15.23 -13.60 10.97
N PHE A 397 -16.22 -14.34 10.49
CA PHE A 397 -17.56 -14.38 11.09
C PHE A 397 -18.22 -15.75 10.98
N THR A 398 -19.20 -16.00 11.87
CA THR A 398 -19.99 -17.23 11.82
C THR A 398 -21.00 -17.18 10.67
N ALA A 399 -21.08 -18.27 9.89
CA ALA A 399 -22.10 -18.43 8.87
C ALA A 399 -22.41 -19.91 8.61
N LYS A 400 -23.66 -20.21 8.25
CA LYS A 400 -24.12 -21.58 7.96
C LYS A 400 -23.55 -22.15 6.66
N GLY A 401 -23.06 -21.31 5.76
CA GLY A 401 -22.52 -21.70 4.44
C GLY A 401 -21.86 -20.55 3.71
N ALA A 402 -21.45 -20.78 2.49
CA ALA A 402 -20.92 -19.74 1.59
C ALA A 402 -21.99 -18.68 1.31
N MET A 403 -21.57 -17.42 1.24
CA MET A 403 -22.45 -16.36 0.75
C MET A 403 -22.68 -16.52 -0.76
N SER A 404 -23.93 -16.31 -1.19
CA SER A 404 -24.21 -16.21 -2.62
C SER A 404 -23.64 -14.91 -3.20
N THR A 405 -23.39 -14.90 -4.50
CA THR A 405 -22.95 -13.69 -5.22
C THR A 405 -23.87 -12.50 -4.95
N GLN A 406 -25.19 -12.72 -4.86
CA GLN A 406 -26.15 -11.66 -4.54
C GLN A 406 -26.06 -11.18 -3.10
N GLN A 407 -25.78 -12.06 -2.14
CA GLN A 407 -25.57 -11.66 -0.74
C GLN A 407 -24.28 -10.84 -0.58
N ILE A 408 -23.20 -11.22 -1.26
CA ILE A 408 -21.94 -10.45 -1.28
C ILE A 408 -22.19 -9.07 -1.88
N LYS A 409 -22.85 -9.01 -3.03
CA LYS A 409 -23.21 -7.76 -3.70
C LYS A 409 -24.06 -6.87 -2.79
N LYS A 410 -25.08 -7.41 -2.15
CA LYS A 410 -25.97 -6.64 -1.25
C LYS A 410 -25.24 -6.13 -0.01
N ALA A 411 -24.32 -6.93 0.56
CA ALA A 411 -23.50 -6.49 1.69
C ALA A 411 -22.56 -5.33 1.28
N GLU A 412 -21.95 -5.41 0.10
CA GLU A 412 -21.11 -4.35 -0.45
C GLU A 412 -21.91 -3.07 -0.75
N GLU A 413 -23.09 -3.20 -1.35
CA GLU A 413 -24.00 -2.08 -1.61
C GLU A 413 -24.42 -1.38 -0.30
N LEU A 414 -24.86 -2.12 0.71
CA LEU A 414 -25.23 -1.55 2.02
C LEU A 414 -24.05 -0.84 2.70
N ALA A 415 -22.84 -1.40 2.59
CA ALA A 415 -21.65 -0.76 3.13
C ALA A 415 -21.37 0.57 2.42
N ASN A 416 -21.45 0.61 1.09
CA ASN A 416 -21.28 1.85 0.33
C ASN A 416 -22.40 2.86 0.61
N GLU A 417 -23.68 2.44 0.74
CA GLU A 417 -24.79 3.30 1.14
C GLU A 417 -24.52 3.98 2.50
N MET A 418 -23.99 3.26 3.49
CA MET A 418 -23.61 3.83 4.80
C MET A 418 -22.44 4.81 4.70
N ILE A 419 -21.48 4.55 3.82
CA ILE A 419 -20.36 5.46 3.56
C ILE A 419 -20.88 6.73 2.90
N GLU A 420 -21.66 6.61 1.84
CA GLU A 420 -22.23 7.74 1.08
C GLU A 420 -23.20 8.59 1.91
N ALA A 421 -23.84 8.00 2.92
CA ALA A 421 -24.71 8.73 3.85
C ALA A 421 -23.99 9.81 4.66
N ALA A 422 -22.66 9.86 4.63
CA ALA A 422 -21.79 10.87 5.25
C ALA A 422 -22.13 11.15 6.72
N LYS A 423 -22.29 10.09 7.51
CA LYS A 423 -22.66 10.18 8.92
C LYS A 423 -21.45 10.39 9.82
N PRO A 424 -21.57 11.23 10.88
CA PRO A 424 -20.54 11.35 11.90
C PRO A 424 -20.27 10.01 12.58
N VAL A 425 -19.01 9.78 12.96
CA VAL A 425 -18.60 8.64 13.79
C VAL A 425 -18.34 9.15 15.20
N TYR A 426 -19.15 8.67 16.13
CA TYR A 426 -19.08 9.05 17.55
C TYR A 426 -18.31 8.02 18.34
N ALA A 427 -17.52 8.47 19.30
CA ALA A 427 -16.82 7.61 20.23
C ALA A 427 -16.86 8.21 21.63
N GLN A 428 -17.24 7.42 22.63
CA GLN A 428 -17.36 7.87 24.01
C GLN A 428 -17.07 6.74 24.98
N ASN A 429 -16.34 7.06 26.05
CA ASN A 429 -16.18 6.17 27.20
C ASN A 429 -17.41 6.26 28.10
N CYS A 430 -17.95 5.13 28.49
CA CYS A 430 -19.11 5.05 29.37
C CYS A 430 -19.03 3.81 30.29
N PRO A 431 -19.82 3.78 31.39
CA PRO A 431 -19.85 2.61 32.28
C PRO A 431 -20.25 1.35 31.51
N LEU A 432 -19.52 0.25 31.72
CA LEU A 432 -19.71 -1.00 31.00
C LEU A 432 -21.15 -1.55 31.12
N ALA A 433 -21.74 -1.44 32.30
CA ALA A 433 -23.11 -1.90 32.54
C ALA A 433 -24.14 -1.11 31.72
N ALA A 434 -24.01 0.21 31.64
CA ALA A 434 -24.88 1.08 30.83
C ALA A 434 -24.72 0.79 29.33
N ALA A 435 -23.50 0.63 28.89
CA ALA A 435 -23.21 0.33 27.48
C ALA A 435 -23.78 -1.03 27.04
N LYS A 436 -23.70 -2.06 27.88
CA LYS A 436 -24.28 -3.39 27.60
C LYS A 436 -25.79 -3.40 27.47
N ALA A 437 -26.49 -2.39 28.02
CA ALA A 437 -27.92 -2.26 27.90
C ALA A 437 -28.38 -1.76 26.53
N ILE A 438 -27.47 -1.18 25.71
CA ILE A 438 -27.81 -0.64 24.38
C ILE A 438 -28.23 -1.77 23.46
N GLN A 439 -29.46 -1.70 22.96
CA GLN A 439 -29.98 -2.66 21.99
C GLN A 439 -29.22 -2.54 20.67
N GLY A 440 -28.77 -3.67 20.13
CA GLY A 440 -28.00 -3.70 18.88
C GLY A 440 -26.49 -3.53 19.07
N LEU A 441 -26.00 -3.22 20.27
CA LEU A 441 -24.58 -3.18 20.56
C LEU A 441 -23.89 -4.49 20.19
N ARG A 442 -22.70 -4.39 19.63
CA ARG A 442 -21.82 -5.52 19.33
C ARG A 442 -20.59 -5.53 20.22
N ALA A 443 -20.32 -6.71 20.74
CA ALA A 443 -19.12 -7.04 21.48
C ALA A 443 -18.59 -8.38 20.96
N VAL A 444 -17.28 -8.57 20.96
CA VAL A 444 -16.68 -9.87 20.63
C VAL A 444 -16.97 -10.83 21.77
N PHE A 445 -17.41 -12.03 21.42
CA PHE A 445 -17.71 -13.08 22.41
C PHE A 445 -16.42 -13.52 23.12
N ASP A 446 -16.48 -13.76 24.42
CA ASP A 446 -15.37 -14.15 25.30
C ASP A 446 -14.26 -13.09 25.53
N GLU A 447 -14.47 -11.82 25.15
CA GLU A 447 -13.55 -10.74 25.54
C GLU A 447 -13.94 -10.08 26.87
N THR A 448 -12.91 -9.76 27.65
CA THR A 448 -13.09 -8.98 28.89
C THR A 448 -12.85 -7.50 28.57
N TYR A 449 -13.88 -6.68 28.80
CA TYR A 449 -13.83 -5.25 28.53
C TYR A 449 -13.53 -4.45 29.80
N PRO A 450 -12.79 -3.35 29.69
CA PRO A 450 -12.55 -2.46 30.84
C PRO A 450 -13.83 -1.73 31.25
N ASP A 451 -13.84 -1.19 32.44
CA ASP A 451 -14.86 -0.26 32.92
C ASP A 451 -14.16 1.04 33.39
N PRO A 452 -14.37 2.18 32.70
CA PRO A 452 -15.28 2.41 31.58
C PRO A 452 -14.83 1.79 30.26
N VAL A 453 -15.81 1.48 29.40
CA VAL A 453 -15.60 0.94 28.04
C VAL A 453 -15.82 2.01 26.99
N ARG A 454 -15.05 1.96 25.90
CA ARG A 454 -15.24 2.85 24.76
C ARG A 454 -16.25 2.26 23.77
N VAL A 455 -17.33 3.02 23.51
CA VAL A 455 -18.38 2.72 22.52
C VAL A 455 -18.14 3.57 21.28
N VAL A 456 -18.19 2.95 20.09
CA VAL A 456 -18.15 3.61 18.80
C VAL A 456 -19.47 3.41 18.08
N SER A 457 -20.09 4.49 17.63
CA SER A 457 -21.37 4.52 16.92
C SER A 457 -21.29 5.35 15.65
N ILE A 458 -21.95 4.90 14.59
CA ILE A 458 -22.01 5.63 13.32
C ILE A 458 -23.38 6.28 13.16
N GLY A 459 -23.42 7.61 13.08
CA GLY A 459 -24.61 8.40 12.78
C GLY A 459 -25.53 8.69 13.98
N VAL A 460 -25.38 7.98 15.10
CA VAL A 460 -26.15 8.21 16.33
C VAL A 460 -25.19 8.53 17.48
N PRO A 461 -25.33 9.68 18.16
CA PRO A 461 -24.51 10.00 19.32
C PRO A 461 -24.64 8.93 20.41
N VAL A 462 -23.51 8.57 21.04
CA VAL A 462 -23.51 7.53 22.11
C VAL A 462 -24.35 7.96 23.30
N SER A 463 -24.41 9.27 23.61
CA SER A 463 -25.28 9.82 24.65
C SER A 463 -26.77 9.51 24.41
N GLU A 464 -27.25 9.65 23.17
CA GLU A 464 -28.65 9.34 22.82
C GLU A 464 -28.94 7.84 22.97
N LEU A 465 -27.97 6.97 22.65
CA LEU A 465 -28.08 5.53 22.85
C LEU A 465 -28.12 5.15 24.33
N LEU A 466 -27.42 5.89 25.18
CA LEU A 466 -27.44 5.69 26.64
C LEU A 466 -28.71 6.23 27.31
N ASP A 467 -29.30 7.29 26.75
CA ASP A 467 -30.57 7.88 27.25
C ASP A 467 -31.78 6.96 26.95
N ASP A 468 -31.77 6.26 25.81
CA ASP A 468 -32.80 5.27 25.45
C ASP A 468 -32.14 3.92 24.99
N PRO A 469 -31.56 3.15 25.91
CA PRO A 469 -30.81 1.96 25.55
C PRO A 469 -31.69 0.83 24.96
N SER A 470 -32.97 0.83 25.24
CA SER A 470 -33.95 -0.13 24.71
C SER A 470 -34.58 0.31 23.40
N GLY A 471 -34.29 1.51 22.96
CA GLY A 471 -34.82 2.09 21.72
C GLY A 471 -34.22 1.44 20.46
N PRO A 472 -34.85 1.63 19.29
CA PRO A 472 -34.46 0.98 18.05
C PRO A 472 -33.17 1.57 17.43
N ALA A 473 -32.72 2.73 17.86
CA ALA A 473 -31.64 3.49 17.24
C ALA A 473 -30.34 2.67 17.11
N GLY A 474 -29.95 1.96 18.15
CA GLY A 474 -28.73 1.14 18.12
C GLY A 474 -28.82 -0.08 17.21
N SER A 475 -30.03 -0.54 16.87
CA SER A 475 -30.24 -1.64 15.91
C SER A 475 -30.24 -1.19 14.45
N LEU A 476 -30.38 0.11 14.20
CA LEU A 476 -30.46 0.71 12.86
C LEU A 476 -29.09 1.17 12.33
N THR A 477 -28.04 1.07 13.15
CA THR A 477 -26.69 1.47 12.79
C THR A 477 -25.63 0.54 13.40
N SER A 478 -24.35 0.82 13.15
CA SER A 478 -23.24 0.12 13.80
C SER A 478 -22.98 0.75 15.16
N VAL A 479 -23.05 -0.06 16.22
CA VAL A 479 -22.68 0.32 17.59
C VAL A 479 -21.83 -0.83 18.18
N GLU A 480 -20.57 -0.53 18.53
CA GLU A 480 -19.59 -1.55 18.92
C GLU A 480 -18.68 -1.09 20.06
N PHE A 481 -18.22 -2.03 20.89
CA PHE A 481 -17.08 -1.77 21.75
C PHE A 481 -15.80 -1.76 20.94
N CYS A 482 -15.08 -0.63 20.97
CA CYS A 482 -13.87 -0.52 20.17
C CYS A 482 -12.87 0.50 20.72
N GLY A 483 -11.64 0.05 20.97
CA GLY A 483 -10.49 0.89 21.33
C GLY A 483 -9.67 1.39 20.14
N GLY A 484 -10.09 1.09 18.90
CA GLY A 484 -9.37 1.46 17.68
C GLY A 484 -9.51 2.92 17.26
N THR A 485 -8.76 3.29 16.23
CA THR A 485 -8.83 4.63 15.64
C THR A 485 -9.78 4.63 14.46
N HIS A 486 -10.68 5.60 14.41
CA HIS A 486 -11.76 5.67 13.43
C HIS A 486 -11.77 6.99 12.68
N LEU A 487 -12.39 6.98 11.51
CA LEU A 487 -12.75 8.20 10.79
C LEU A 487 -13.74 9.04 11.60
N GLN A 488 -13.76 10.34 11.39
CA GLN A 488 -14.74 11.23 12.00
C GLN A 488 -16.05 11.31 11.21
N ASN A 489 -16.04 10.88 9.94
CA ASN A 489 -17.21 10.80 9.09
C ASN A 489 -17.11 9.54 8.20
N SER A 490 -18.23 8.83 8.01
CA SER A 490 -18.26 7.61 7.21
C SER A 490 -17.83 7.84 5.75
N SER A 491 -18.16 8.98 5.16
CA SER A 491 -17.80 9.32 3.77
C SER A 491 -16.30 9.41 3.53
N HIS A 492 -15.52 9.66 4.58
CA HIS A 492 -14.06 9.70 4.47
C HIS A 492 -13.43 8.34 4.14
N ALA A 493 -14.17 7.24 4.23
CA ALA A 493 -13.70 5.93 3.79
C ALA A 493 -13.57 5.84 2.25
N GLY A 494 -14.29 6.67 1.52
CA GLY A 494 -14.37 6.62 0.07
C GLY A 494 -15.16 5.38 -0.41
N ALA A 495 -14.67 4.71 -1.45
CA ALA A 495 -15.30 3.47 -1.92
C ALA A 495 -14.95 2.28 -1.02
N PHE A 496 -15.83 1.29 -0.97
CA PHE A 496 -15.64 0.01 -0.29
C PHE A 496 -15.88 -1.15 -1.27
N VAL A 497 -14.98 -2.13 -1.29
CA VAL A 497 -15.04 -3.28 -2.17
C VAL A 497 -14.71 -4.56 -1.41
N ILE A 498 -15.59 -5.57 -1.51
CA ILE A 498 -15.32 -6.93 -1.03
C ILE A 498 -14.54 -7.68 -2.11
N VAL A 499 -13.29 -8.05 -1.83
CA VAL A 499 -12.40 -8.68 -2.82
C VAL A 499 -12.33 -10.20 -2.71
N SER A 500 -12.70 -10.78 -1.56
CA SER A 500 -12.83 -12.23 -1.41
C SER A 500 -13.81 -12.61 -0.30
N GLU A 501 -14.42 -13.79 -0.44
CA GLU A 501 -15.22 -14.48 0.58
C GLU A 501 -14.88 -15.97 0.54
N GLU A 502 -14.38 -16.53 1.64
CA GLU A 502 -13.91 -17.92 1.69
C GLU A 502 -14.16 -18.61 3.03
N ALA A 503 -14.17 -19.94 3.03
CA ALA A 503 -14.23 -20.73 4.26
C ALA A 503 -12.83 -20.84 4.87
N ILE A 504 -12.71 -20.61 6.18
CA ILE A 504 -11.45 -20.83 6.93
C ILE A 504 -11.56 -21.99 7.92
N ALA A 505 -12.76 -22.25 8.41
CA ALA A 505 -13.07 -23.40 9.27
C ALA A 505 -14.55 -23.78 9.13
N LYS A 506 -14.96 -24.91 9.73
CA LYS A 506 -16.37 -25.31 9.74
C LYS A 506 -17.22 -24.25 10.46
N GLY A 507 -18.15 -23.64 9.73
CA GLY A 507 -19.05 -22.62 10.27
C GLY A 507 -18.42 -21.23 10.43
N ILE A 508 -17.20 -21.00 9.90
CA ILE A 508 -16.53 -19.70 9.93
C ILE A 508 -16.13 -19.30 8.51
N ARG A 509 -16.54 -18.12 8.14
CA ARG A 509 -16.25 -17.50 6.84
C ARG A 509 -15.35 -16.28 7.04
N ARG A 510 -14.56 -15.97 6.03
CA ARG A 510 -13.68 -14.81 5.97
C ARG A 510 -14.03 -13.93 4.80
N ILE A 511 -14.19 -12.64 5.04
CA ILE A 511 -14.22 -11.60 4.02
C ILE A 511 -12.92 -10.82 4.10
N VAL A 512 -12.36 -10.52 2.92
CA VAL A 512 -11.33 -9.50 2.73
C VAL A 512 -11.94 -8.37 1.92
N ALA A 513 -11.76 -7.14 2.39
CA ALA A 513 -12.25 -5.94 1.71
C ALA A 513 -11.20 -4.83 1.73
N VAL A 514 -11.39 -3.86 0.87
CA VAL A 514 -10.51 -2.69 0.69
C VAL A 514 -11.32 -1.41 0.65
N THR A 515 -10.70 -0.29 1.02
CA THR A 515 -11.34 1.04 1.01
C THR A 515 -10.51 2.06 0.23
N GLY A 516 -11.10 3.20 -0.06
CA GLY A 516 -10.42 4.38 -0.61
C GLY A 516 -9.65 4.09 -1.89
N ALA A 517 -8.37 4.40 -1.91
CA ALA A 517 -7.52 4.24 -3.11
C ALA A 517 -7.43 2.78 -3.60
N GLU A 518 -7.32 1.81 -2.68
CA GLU A 518 -7.27 0.39 -3.03
C GLU A 518 -8.61 -0.08 -3.63
N ALA A 519 -9.75 0.39 -3.10
CA ALA A 519 -11.06 0.11 -3.67
C ALA A 519 -11.19 0.72 -5.08
N GLN A 520 -10.71 1.94 -5.29
CA GLN A 520 -10.72 2.56 -6.63
C GLN A 520 -9.87 1.79 -7.65
N LYS A 521 -8.71 1.25 -7.23
CA LYS A 521 -7.90 0.36 -8.08
C LYS A 521 -8.68 -0.90 -8.47
N ALA A 522 -9.34 -1.52 -7.49
CA ALA A 522 -10.15 -2.72 -7.72
C ALA A 522 -11.31 -2.46 -8.70
N LEU A 523 -11.99 -1.33 -8.57
CA LEU A 523 -13.07 -0.92 -9.46
C LEU A 523 -12.57 -0.65 -10.88
N ARG A 524 -11.48 0.13 -11.05
CA ARG A 524 -10.88 0.39 -12.37
C ARG A 524 -10.42 -0.91 -13.04
N LYS A 525 -9.84 -1.85 -12.27
CA LYS A 525 -9.44 -3.16 -12.80
C LYS A 525 -10.65 -3.97 -13.25
N ALA A 526 -11.75 -3.93 -12.49
CA ALA A 526 -13.01 -4.58 -12.88
C ALA A 526 -13.56 -4.00 -14.19
N ASP A 527 -13.56 -2.67 -14.36
CA ASP A 527 -14.00 -2.00 -15.59
C ASP A 527 -13.14 -2.39 -16.79
N SER A 528 -11.83 -2.47 -16.62
CA SER A 528 -10.89 -2.92 -17.67
C SER A 528 -11.18 -4.37 -18.08
N LEU A 529 -11.39 -5.27 -17.11
CA LEU A 529 -11.75 -6.67 -17.39
C LEU A 529 -13.12 -6.80 -18.02
N MET A 530 -14.10 -5.99 -17.63
CA MET A 530 -15.43 -5.95 -18.26
C MET A 530 -15.32 -5.58 -19.75
N LYS A 531 -14.54 -4.56 -20.09
CA LYS A 531 -14.30 -4.16 -21.49
C LYS A 531 -13.66 -5.30 -22.28
N SER A 532 -12.66 -5.98 -21.69
CA SER A 532 -12.01 -7.13 -22.31
C SER A 532 -12.99 -8.30 -22.53
N LEU A 533 -13.86 -8.55 -21.56
CA LEU A 533 -14.89 -9.59 -21.64
C LEU A 533 -15.92 -9.28 -22.73
N CYS A 534 -16.42 -8.06 -22.81
CA CYS A 534 -17.34 -7.63 -23.87
C CYS A 534 -16.73 -7.76 -25.27
N ALA A 535 -15.45 -7.38 -25.42
CA ALA A 535 -14.72 -7.57 -26.67
C ALA A 535 -14.57 -9.06 -27.03
N MET A 536 -14.31 -9.92 -26.02
CA MET A 536 -14.25 -11.37 -26.21
C MET A 536 -15.58 -11.97 -26.59
N GLU A 537 -16.68 -11.55 -25.97
CA GLU A 537 -18.03 -11.97 -26.34
C GLU A 537 -18.34 -11.64 -27.81
N ALA A 538 -17.99 -10.45 -28.27
CA ALA A 538 -18.16 -10.05 -29.67
C ALA A 538 -17.33 -10.94 -30.63
N LYS A 539 -16.06 -11.22 -30.23
CA LYS A 539 -15.19 -12.12 -31.02
C LYS A 539 -15.76 -13.54 -31.11
N VAL A 540 -16.25 -14.12 -30.00
CA VAL A 540 -16.83 -15.46 -29.95
C VAL A 540 -18.12 -15.52 -30.76
N LYS A 541 -18.99 -14.52 -30.67
CA LYS A 541 -20.23 -14.44 -31.45
C LYS A 541 -19.98 -14.38 -32.99
N ALA A 542 -18.86 -13.84 -33.40
CA ALA A 542 -18.45 -13.77 -34.79
C ALA A 542 -17.84 -15.09 -35.32
N GLN A 543 -17.55 -16.08 -34.46
CA GLN A 543 -16.96 -17.35 -34.87
C GLN A 543 -18.02 -18.30 -35.43
N THR A 544 -17.76 -18.81 -36.61
CA THR A 544 -18.57 -19.87 -37.25
C THR A 544 -17.84 -21.21 -37.29
N ALA A 545 -16.57 -21.25 -36.92
CA ALA A 545 -15.69 -22.40 -36.89
C ALA A 545 -14.75 -22.35 -35.68
N PRO A 546 -14.13 -23.46 -35.28
CA PRO A 546 -13.15 -23.49 -34.19
C PRO A 546 -11.99 -22.54 -34.49
N ASN A 547 -11.61 -21.74 -33.47
CA ASN A 547 -10.48 -20.82 -33.55
C ASN A 547 -9.61 -20.99 -32.32
N LYS A 548 -8.40 -21.52 -32.48
CA LYS A 548 -7.47 -21.80 -31.39
C LYS A 548 -6.95 -20.52 -30.74
N ASP A 549 -6.81 -19.44 -31.49
CA ASP A 549 -6.32 -18.16 -30.95
C ASP A 549 -7.37 -17.56 -30.02
N VAL A 550 -8.68 -17.62 -30.41
CA VAL A 550 -9.77 -17.18 -29.54
C VAL A 550 -9.87 -18.04 -28.27
N GLN A 551 -9.68 -19.37 -28.39
CA GLN A 551 -9.66 -20.28 -27.23
C GLN A 551 -8.51 -19.93 -26.26
N ARG A 552 -7.32 -19.58 -26.79
CA ARG A 552 -6.19 -19.14 -26.00
C ARG A 552 -6.46 -17.80 -25.31
N GLU A 553 -6.99 -16.81 -26.04
CA GLU A 553 -7.35 -15.51 -25.46
C GLU A 553 -8.38 -15.66 -24.31
N ILE A 554 -9.35 -16.59 -24.42
CA ILE A 554 -10.30 -16.90 -23.33
C ILE A 554 -9.57 -17.47 -22.12
N ALA A 555 -8.59 -18.35 -22.32
CA ALA A 555 -7.79 -18.92 -21.24
C ALA A 555 -6.93 -17.84 -20.54
N ASP A 556 -6.26 -17.01 -21.31
CA ASP A 556 -5.42 -15.90 -20.81
C ASP A 556 -6.25 -14.88 -19.99
N LEU A 557 -7.48 -14.57 -20.47
CA LEU A 557 -8.41 -13.72 -19.73
C LEU A 557 -8.87 -14.38 -18.43
N GLY A 558 -9.06 -15.72 -18.45
CA GLY A 558 -9.37 -16.49 -17.25
C GLY A 558 -8.27 -16.47 -16.20
N GLU A 559 -7.00 -16.55 -16.60
CA GLU A 559 -5.84 -16.43 -15.70
C GLU A 559 -5.74 -15.00 -15.12
N SER A 560 -5.91 -13.98 -15.96
CA SER A 560 -5.95 -12.59 -15.52
C SER A 560 -7.05 -12.35 -14.49
N LEU A 561 -8.24 -12.93 -14.70
CA LEU A 561 -9.36 -12.84 -13.77
C LEU A 561 -9.08 -13.58 -12.45
N ALA A 562 -8.41 -14.72 -12.50
CA ALA A 562 -8.14 -15.53 -11.32
C ALA A 562 -7.29 -14.75 -10.28
N THR A 563 -6.30 -14.02 -10.75
CA THR A 563 -5.36 -13.24 -9.91
C THR A 563 -5.82 -11.81 -9.62
N ALA A 564 -6.84 -11.31 -10.35
CA ALA A 564 -7.30 -9.93 -10.21
C ALA A 564 -7.93 -9.65 -8.84
N VAL A 565 -7.57 -8.51 -8.24
CA VAL A 565 -8.22 -7.91 -7.08
C VAL A 565 -9.32 -6.99 -7.60
N ILE A 566 -10.56 -7.48 -7.57
CA ILE A 566 -11.77 -6.81 -8.06
C ILE A 566 -12.95 -7.17 -7.16
N PRO A 567 -14.11 -6.49 -7.25
CA PRO A 567 -15.30 -6.88 -6.51
C PRO A 567 -15.62 -8.37 -6.69
N GLN A 568 -15.74 -9.11 -5.60
CA GLN A 568 -15.91 -10.58 -5.63
C GLN A 568 -17.15 -10.99 -6.41
N TRP A 569 -18.27 -10.26 -6.26
CA TRP A 569 -19.50 -10.54 -7.00
C TRP A 569 -19.31 -10.37 -8.51
N GLN A 570 -18.59 -9.35 -8.98
CA GLN A 570 -18.25 -9.19 -10.40
C GLN A 570 -17.29 -10.28 -10.87
N LYS A 571 -16.33 -10.67 -10.02
CA LYS A 571 -15.40 -11.77 -10.32
C LYS A 571 -16.17 -13.08 -10.59
N ASP A 572 -17.20 -13.35 -9.82
CA ASP A 572 -18.04 -14.54 -10.00
C ASP A 572 -18.90 -14.44 -11.27
N GLU A 573 -19.48 -13.28 -11.57
CA GLU A 573 -20.21 -13.04 -12.83
C GLU A 573 -19.29 -13.19 -14.06
N PHE A 574 -18.08 -12.63 -14.00
CA PHE A 574 -17.11 -12.74 -15.10
C PHE A 574 -16.65 -14.19 -15.33
N ARG A 575 -16.46 -14.96 -14.26
CA ARG A 575 -16.15 -16.40 -14.36
C ARG A 575 -17.24 -17.18 -15.04
N GLU A 576 -18.50 -16.90 -14.75
CA GLU A 576 -19.64 -17.56 -15.37
C GLU A 576 -19.75 -17.21 -16.86
N ASN A 577 -19.55 -15.93 -17.21
CA ASN A 577 -19.52 -15.49 -18.60
C ASN A 577 -18.39 -16.16 -19.38
N LEU A 578 -17.17 -16.24 -18.82
CA LEU A 578 -16.06 -16.94 -19.46
C LEU A 578 -16.31 -18.44 -19.65
N ARG A 579 -16.96 -19.10 -18.67
CA ARG A 579 -17.38 -20.51 -18.83
C ARG A 579 -18.35 -20.68 -19.98
N SER A 580 -19.31 -19.77 -20.12
CA SER A 580 -20.28 -19.76 -21.21
C SER A 580 -19.61 -19.58 -22.58
N LEU A 581 -18.66 -18.63 -22.68
CA LEU A 581 -17.89 -18.41 -23.92
C LEU A 581 -17.03 -19.61 -24.28
N LYS A 582 -16.36 -20.23 -23.31
CA LYS A 582 -15.58 -21.44 -23.50
C LYS A 582 -16.46 -22.58 -24.02
N LYS A 583 -17.67 -22.76 -23.45
CA LYS A 583 -18.62 -23.79 -23.88
C LYS A 583 -19.00 -23.59 -25.33
N VAL A 584 -19.29 -22.37 -25.80
CA VAL A 584 -19.59 -22.07 -27.20
C VAL A 584 -18.44 -22.50 -28.11
N MET A 585 -17.21 -22.19 -27.78
CA MET A 585 -16.03 -22.57 -28.56
C MET A 585 -15.83 -24.11 -28.58
N ASP A 586 -16.04 -24.78 -27.46
CA ASP A 586 -15.95 -26.24 -27.34
C ASP A 586 -17.05 -26.94 -28.20
N ASP A 587 -18.25 -26.37 -28.25
CA ASP A 587 -19.35 -26.89 -29.07
C ASP A 587 -19.06 -26.73 -30.58
N LEU A 588 -18.46 -25.60 -31.00
CA LEU A 588 -17.97 -25.40 -32.37
C LEU A 588 -16.90 -26.43 -32.76
N ASP A 589 -15.95 -26.69 -31.83
CA ASP A 589 -14.90 -27.70 -32.07
C ASP A 589 -15.47 -29.11 -32.21
N ARG A 590 -16.45 -29.49 -31.38
CA ARG A 590 -17.17 -30.77 -31.48
C ARG A 590 -17.93 -30.90 -32.80
N ALA A 591 -18.63 -29.85 -33.21
CA ALA A 591 -19.38 -29.84 -34.48
C ALA A 591 -18.43 -30.00 -35.67
N SER A 592 -17.30 -29.29 -35.69
CA SER A 592 -16.28 -29.42 -36.73
C SER A 592 -15.69 -30.83 -36.80
N LYS A 593 -15.34 -31.43 -35.67
CA LYS A 593 -14.82 -32.82 -35.60
C LYS A 593 -15.85 -33.83 -36.10
N ALA A 594 -17.12 -33.64 -35.74
CA ALA A 594 -18.20 -34.51 -36.20
C ALA A 594 -18.43 -34.41 -37.75
N ASP A 595 -18.30 -33.21 -38.33
CA ASP A 595 -18.40 -33.01 -39.76
C ASP A 595 -17.23 -33.66 -40.53
N VAL A 596 -16.01 -33.50 -40.01
CA VAL A 596 -14.82 -34.16 -40.54
C VAL A 596 -15.00 -35.69 -40.52
N GLN A 597 -15.50 -36.27 -39.43
CA GLN A 597 -15.75 -37.72 -39.32
C GLN A 597 -16.83 -38.18 -40.34
N LYS A 598 -17.89 -37.39 -40.54
CA LYS A 598 -18.91 -37.68 -41.55
C LYS A 598 -18.32 -37.64 -42.97
N ARG A 599 -17.47 -36.67 -43.30
CA ARG A 599 -16.80 -36.57 -44.60
C ARG A 599 -15.85 -37.73 -44.83
N VAL A 600 -15.06 -38.13 -43.84
CA VAL A 600 -14.17 -39.28 -43.90
C VAL A 600 -14.98 -40.57 -44.15
N ARG A 601 -16.07 -40.80 -43.40
CA ARG A 601 -16.95 -41.96 -43.60
C ARG A 601 -17.58 -41.99 -45.00
N ARG A 602 -18.02 -40.84 -45.54
CA ARG A 602 -18.54 -40.74 -46.92
C ARG A 602 -17.47 -40.98 -47.97
N GLY A 603 -16.24 -40.51 -47.75
CA GLY A 603 -15.07 -40.76 -48.62
C GLY A 603 -14.72 -42.26 -48.71
N TYR A 604 -14.72 -42.95 -47.55
CA TYR A 604 -14.53 -44.40 -47.52
C TYR A 604 -15.68 -45.20 -48.18
N ALA A 605 -16.93 -44.74 -48.06
CA ALA A 605 -18.08 -45.38 -48.68
C ALA A 605 -18.14 -45.14 -50.20
N GLY A 606 -17.56 -44.02 -50.70
CA GLY A 606 -17.54 -43.74 -52.17
C GLY A 606 -16.29 -44.30 -52.86
N GLY A 607 -15.27 -44.73 -52.16
CA GLY A 607 -14.00 -45.23 -52.74
C GLY A 607 -13.99 -46.75 -53.08
N TRP A 608 -15.07 -47.51 -52.82
CA TRP A 608 -15.14 -48.97 -53.06
C TRP A 608 -16.08 -49.42 -54.20
N THR A 609 -16.58 -48.48 -54.98
CA THR A 609 -17.43 -48.84 -56.17
C THR A 609 -16.66 -48.78 -57.51
N GLY A 610 -15.33 -48.78 -57.50
CA GLY A 610 -14.48 -48.65 -58.69
C GLY A 610 -13.43 -49.72 -58.92
N ALA A 611 -13.56 -50.95 -58.42
CA ALA A 611 -12.75 -52.10 -58.87
C ALA A 611 -13.65 -53.14 -59.50
N GLY A 612 -14.13 -52.81 -60.69
CA GLY A 612 -14.75 -53.78 -61.59
C GLY A 612 -13.67 -54.55 -62.37
N LYS A 613 -13.84 -55.85 -62.37
CA LYS A 613 -13.40 -56.88 -63.34
C LYS A 613 -12.41 -56.43 -64.44
N ILE A 614 -11.20 -56.95 -64.38
CA ILE A 614 -10.68 -57.74 -65.53
C ILE A 614 -9.96 -58.95 -64.91
#